data_b226a616aea095c88385d22aefcffe1a
#
_entry.id   b226a616aea095c88385d22aefcffe1a
#
_cell.length_a   1.000
_cell.length_b   1.000
_cell.length_c   1.000
_cell.angle_alpha   90.00
_cell.angle_beta   90.00
_cell.angle_gamma   90.00
#
_symmetry.space_group_name_H-M   'P 1'
#
loop_
_entity.id
_entity.type
_entity.pdbx_description
1 polymer ?
#
loop_
_entity_poly.entity_id
_entity_poly.type
_entity_poly.pdbx_seq_one_letter_code
_entity_poly.pdbx_strand_id
1 'polypeptide(L)'
;MSTEENKALVRRFYEEIDKGNLEAMDELVGEDYLDHNPPPFPGLPSGREGLKQAFKIFWEATPGNHHIEEQIAEGDKVVTRLTSYGKHEGDLPGAPRTGNDLKMTSITIHRIANGKLVEKWAEKDVLGFLIQIGVMPPPGQHEAPIAKTT
;
A
#
# COMPACT_ATOMS: atom_id res chain seq x y z
N MET A 1 3.40 -8.45 -23.44
CA MET A 1 4.56 -7.69 -22.92
C MET A 1 5.57 -8.68 -22.32
N SER A 2 6.84 -8.31 -22.41
CA SER A 2 7.91 -9.09 -21.79
C SER A 2 7.87 -8.95 -20.25
N THR A 3 8.56 -9.85 -19.56
CA THR A 3 8.70 -9.73 -18.10
C THR A 3 9.41 -8.44 -17.70
N GLU A 4 10.38 -7.99 -18.49
CA GLU A 4 11.08 -6.72 -18.22
C GLU A 4 10.16 -5.51 -18.42
N GLU A 5 9.30 -5.53 -19.44
CA GLU A 5 8.31 -4.48 -19.64
C GLU A 5 7.28 -4.48 -18.52
N ASN A 6 6.87 -5.66 -18.05
CA ASN A 6 5.94 -5.78 -16.93
C ASN A 6 6.53 -5.23 -15.63
N LYS A 7 7.80 -5.52 -15.36
CA LYS A 7 8.50 -4.94 -14.21
C LYS A 7 8.56 -3.41 -14.30
N ALA A 8 8.86 -2.90 -15.50
CA ALA A 8 8.93 -1.46 -15.72
C ALA A 8 7.57 -0.77 -15.50
N LEU A 9 6.48 -1.43 -15.89
CA LEU A 9 5.13 -0.93 -15.67
C LEU A 9 4.83 -0.80 -14.16
N VAL A 10 5.20 -1.79 -13.36
CA VAL A 10 5.01 -1.74 -11.91
C VAL A 10 5.88 -0.64 -11.29
N ARG A 11 7.13 -0.48 -11.73
CA ARG A 11 7.98 0.62 -11.25
C ARG A 11 7.34 1.98 -11.54
N ARG A 12 6.86 2.18 -12.76
CA ARG A 12 6.18 3.42 -13.14
C ARG A 12 4.93 3.66 -12.30
N PHE A 13 4.17 2.63 -12.00
CA PHE A 13 3.01 2.71 -11.12
C PHE A 13 3.37 3.33 -9.77
N TYR A 14 4.39 2.81 -9.10
CA TYR A 14 4.82 3.36 -7.80
C TYR A 14 5.41 4.75 -7.91
N GLU A 15 6.16 5.05 -8.97
CA GLU A 15 6.71 6.38 -9.20
C GLU A 15 5.61 7.44 -9.34
N GLU A 16 4.55 7.13 -10.07
CA GLU A 16 3.45 8.07 -10.25
C GLU A 16 2.65 8.26 -8.96
N ILE A 17 2.47 7.21 -8.18
CA ILE A 17 1.84 7.31 -6.86
C ILE A 17 2.68 8.23 -5.97
N ASP A 18 3.99 8.06 -5.95
CA ASP A 18 4.88 8.84 -5.10
C ASP A 18 4.88 10.32 -5.47
N LYS A 19 4.57 10.65 -6.71
CA LYS A 19 4.40 12.04 -7.17
C LYS A 19 3.02 12.60 -6.85
N GLY A 20 2.11 11.77 -6.36
CA GLY A 20 0.71 12.17 -6.20
C GLY A 20 -0.06 12.26 -7.51
N ASN A 21 0.49 11.74 -8.61
CA ASN A 21 -0.13 11.80 -9.93
C ASN A 21 -1.12 10.65 -10.12
N LEU A 22 -2.26 10.73 -9.45
CA LEU A 22 -3.27 9.67 -9.50
C LEU A 22 -4.00 9.59 -10.86
N GLU A 23 -3.94 10.63 -11.67
CA GLU A 23 -4.50 10.59 -13.02
C GLU A 23 -3.77 9.59 -13.92
N ALA A 24 -2.48 9.34 -13.66
CA ALA A 24 -1.71 8.35 -14.41
C ALA A 24 -2.30 6.93 -14.23
N MET A 25 -3.06 6.69 -13.19
CA MET A 25 -3.71 5.40 -12.97
C MET A 25 -4.70 5.05 -14.09
N ASP A 26 -5.27 6.05 -14.77
CA ASP A 26 -6.19 5.79 -15.86
C ASP A 26 -5.49 5.10 -17.05
N GLU A 27 -4.20 5.33 -17.22
CA GLU A 27 -3.36 4.69 -18.22
C GLU A 27 -2.76 3.36 -17.73
N LEU A 28 -2.31 3.33 -16.48
CA LEU A 28 -1.52 2.23 -15.94
C LEU A 28 -2.35 1.07 -15.37
N VAL A 29 -3.59 1.35 -14.96
CA VAL A 29 -4.44 0.41 -14.23
C VAL A 29 -5.73 0.17 -14.99
N GLY A 30 -6.16 -1.09 -15.05
CA GLY A 30 -7.44 -1.45 -15.67
C GLY A 30 -8.63 -0.90 -14.88
N GLU A 31 -9.72 -0.58 -15.59
CA GLU A 31 -10.93 -0.04 -14.95
C GLU A 31 -11.49 -0.99 -13.90
N ASP A 32 -11.47 -2.30 -14.17
CA ASP A 32 -11.99 -3.33 -13.28
C ASP A 32 -10.90 -3.96 -12.39
N TYR A 33 -9.87 -3.18 -12.06
CA TYR A 33 -8.77 -3.61 -11.21
C TYR A 33 -9.27 -4.26 -9.92
N LEU A 34 -8.74 -5.43 -9.59
CA LEU A 34 -9.12 -6.18 -8.41
C LEU A 34 -7.98 -6.22 -7.38
N ASP A 35 -8.19 -5.57 -6.25
CA ASP A 35 -7.29 -5.65 -5.11
C ASP A 35 -7.82 -6.69 -4.12
N HIS A 36 -7.07 -7.76 -3.90
CA HIS A 36 -7.46 -8.81 -2.96
C HIS A 36 -7.23 -8.42 -1.50
N ASN A 37 -6.46 -7.35 -1.27
CA ASN A 37 -6.11 -6.89 0.07
C ASN A 37 -6.33 -5.37 0.18
N PRO A 38 -7.57 -4.89 -0.07
CA PRO A 38 -7.82 -3.46 -0.05
C PRO A 38 -7.70 -2.90 1.38
N PRO A 39 -7.32 -1.62 1.51
CA PRO A 39 -7.32 -1.01 2.83
C PRO A 39 -8.75 -0.94 3.38
N PRO A 40 -8.93 -1.06 4.70
CA PRO A 40 -10.26 -1.11 5.32
C PRO A 40 -10.89 0.28 5.49
N PHE A 41 -10.82 1.10 4.46
CA PHE A 41 -11.47 2.42 4.48
C PHE A 41 -12.93 2.30 4.08
N PRO A 42 -13.84 2.90 4.86
CA PRO A 42 -15.27 2.82 4.53
C PRO A 42 -15.59 3.52 3.20
N GLY A 43 -16.49 2.91 2.44
CA GLY A 43 -17.06 3.56 1.24
C GLY A 43 -16.16 3.57 0.01
N LEU A 44 -15.05 2.82 -0.02
CA LEU A 44 -14.24 2.74 -1.22
C LEU A 44 -14.98 1.99 -2.33
N PRO A 45 -15.10 2.58 -3.53
CA PRO A 45 -15.65 1.84 -4.65
C PRO A 45 -14.72 0.72 -5.11
N SER A 46 -15.23 -0.21 -5.88
CA SER A 46 -14.43 -1.26 -6.52
C SER A 46 -13.61 -0.69 -7.69
N GLY A 47 -12.65 -1.47 -8.17
CA GLY A 47 -11.91 -1.16 -9.37
C GLY A 47 -10.89 -0.03 -9.21
N ARG A 48 -10.52 0.54 -10.34
CA ARG A 48 -9.53 1.61 -10.40
C ARG A 48 -9.88 2.82 -9.55
N GLU A 49 -11.16 3.20 -9.50
CA GLU A 49 -11.58 4.32 -8.67
C GLU A 49 -11.32 4.11 -7.19
N GLY A 50 -11.52 2.89 -6.69
CA GLY A 50 -11.19 2.56 -5.30
C GLY A 50 -9.71 2.69 -5.03
N LEU A 51 -8.87 2.24 -5.96
CA LEU A 51 -7.42 2.41 -5.87
C LEU A 51 -7.04 3.89 -5.78
N LYS A 52 -7.60 4.72 -6.66
CA LYS A 52 -7.29 6.17 -6.68
C LYS A 52 -7.70 6.83 -5.38
N GLN A 53 -8.87 6.52 -4.87
CA GLN A 53 -9.36 7.10 -3.61
C GLN A 53 -8.54 6.65 -2.41
N ALA A 54 -8.14 5.37 -2.36
CA ALA A 54 -7.30 4.85 -1.29
C ALA A 54 -5.93 5.53 -1.28
N PHE A 55 -5.30 5.67 -2.44
CA PHE A 55 -4.00 6.34 -2.52
C PHE A 55 -4.08 7.83 -2.20
N LYS A 56 -5.20 8.47 -2.53
CA LYS A 56 -5.40 9.87 -2.15
C LYS A 56 -5.40 10.02 -0.63
N ILE A 57 -6.10 9.13 0.07
CA ILE A 57 -6.12 9.12 1.54
C ILE A 57 -4.72 8.94 2.10
N PHE A 58 -3.99 7.93 1.62
CA PHE A 58 -2.63 7.68 2.08
C PHE A 58 -1.68 8.82 1.73
N TRP A 59 -1.77 9.38 0.53
CA TRP A 59 -0.88 10.44 0.09
C TRP A 59 -1.07 11.72 0.94
N GLU A 60 -2.30 12.02 1.33
CA GLU A 60 -2.60 13.17 2.18
C GLU A 60 -2.23 12.92 3.64
N ALA A 61 -2.49 11.71 4.15
CA ALA A 61 -2.29 11.39 5.56
C ALA A 61 -0.87 10.93 5.88
N THR A 62 -0.23 10.24 4.95
CA THR A 62 1.09 9.64 5.17
C THR A 62 2.00 9.88 3.96
N PRO A 63 2.27 11.14 3.61
CA PRO A 63 3.11 11.44 2.45
C PRO A 63 4.49 10.81 2.59
N GLY A 64 5.01 10.32 1.49
CA GLY A 64 6.29 9.64 1.46
C GLY A 64 6.55 8.97 0.12
N ASN A 65 7.26 7.88 0.13
CA ASN A 65 7.63 7.18 -1.09
C ASN A 65 7.72 5.67 -0.90
N HIS A 66 7.77 4.97 -2.03
CA HIS A 66 8.00 3.53 -2.08
C HIS A 66 9.41 3.27 -2.61
N HIS A 67 10.13 2.39 -1.92
CA HIS A 67 11.43 1.93 -2.38
C HIS A 67 11.32 0.46 -2.79
N ILE A 68 11.54 0.19 -4.08
CA ILE A 68 11.52 -1.19 -4.60
C ILE A 68 12.86 -1.85 -4.28
N GLU A 69 12.81 -2.89 -3.45
CA GLU A 69 13.99 -3.65 -3.06
C GLU A 69 14.39 -4.63 -4.16
N GLU A 70 13.41 -5.37 -4.70
CA GLU A 70 13.63 -6.31 -5.79
C GLU A 70 12.33 -6.64 -6.50
N GLN A 71 12.45 -7.10 -7.73
CA GLN A 71 11.33 -7.59 -8.53
C GLN A 71 11.66 -8.91 -9.19
N ILE A 72 10.68 -9.79 -9.21
CA ILE A 72 10.74 -11.09 -9.90
C ILE A 72 9.50 -11.17 -10.78
N ALA A 73 9.66 -11.55 -12.03
CA ALA A 73 8.53 -11.66 -12.94
C ALA A 73 8.55 -12.98 -13.69
N GLU A 74 7.36 -13.56 -13.85
CA GLU A 74 7.15 -14.77 -14.64
C GLU A 74 5.77 -14.70 -15.28
N GLY A 75 5.68 -14.97 -16.57
CA GLY A 75 4.41 -14.87 -17.29
C GLY A 75 3.85 -13.46 -17.22
N ASP A 76 2.60 -13.35 -16.77
CA ASP A 76 1.88 -12.09 -16.65
C ASP A 76 1.93 -11.48 -15.24
N LYS A 77 2.76 -12.03 -14.35
CA LYS A 77 2.83 -11.59 -12.94
C LYS A 77 4.19 -11.00 -12.60
N VAL A 78 4.14 -9.98 -11.75
CA VAL A 78 5.32 -9.33 -11.18
C VAL A 78 5.22 -9.37 -9.66
N VAL A 79 6.23 -9.94 -9.03
CA VAL A 79 6.39 -9.90 -7.57
C VAL A 79 7.33 -8.76 -7.24
N THR A 80 6.91 -7.88 -6.35
CA THR A 80 7.71 -6.73 -5.93
C THR A 80 7.83 -6.73 -4.40
N ARG A 81 9.05 -6.79 -3.91
CA ARG A 81 9.34 -6.59 -2.50
C ARG A 81 9.70 -5.11 -2.33
N LEU A 82 8.97 -4.43 -1.46
CA LEU A 82 9.15 -2.99 -1.31
C LEU A 82 9.08 -2.54 0.15
N THR A 83 9.66 -1.37 0.39
CA THR A 83 9.56 -0.66 1.66
C THR A 83 8.90 0.68 1.40
N SER A 84 7.83 0.96 2.11
CA SER A 84 7.15 2.24 2.04
C SER A 84 7.62 3.10 3.21
N TYR A 85 7.95 4.36 2.92
CA TYR A 85 8.33 5.35 3.91
C TYR A 85 7.34 6.50 3.86
N GLY A 86 7.05 7.07 5.01
CA GLY A 86 6.17 8.22 5.09
C GLY A 86 6.24 8.88 6.43
N LYS A 87 5.39 9.88 6.62
CA LYS A 87 5.22 10.56 7.89
C LYS A 87 3.73 10.73 8.17
N HIS A 88 3.32 10.39 9.37
CA HIS A 88 1.92 10.45 9.76
C HIS A 88 1.50 11.90 10.03
N GLU A 89 1.27 12.66 8.96
CA GLU A 89 0.99 14.10 9.00
C GLU A 89 -0.50 14.44 9.00
N GLY A 90 -1.36 13.51 8.57
CA GLY A 90 -2.79 13.70 8.53
C GLY A 90 -3.54 12.55 9.19
N ASP A 91 -4.81 12.78 9.51
CA ASP A 91 -5.63 11.77 10.14
C ASP A 91 -5.97 10.65 9.15
N LEU A 92 -5.83 9.40 9.61
CA LEU A 92 -6.38 8.22 8.96
C LEU A 92 -7.68 7.83 9.68
N PRO A 93 -8.60 7.10 9.02
CA PRO A 93 -9.79 6.60 9.70
C PRO A 93 -9.41 5.81 10.96
N GLY A 94 -9.86 6.27 12.14
CA GLY A 94 -9.55 5.64 13.42
C GLY A 94 -8.15 5.90 13.96
N ALA A 95 -7.34 6.71 13.29
CA ALA A 95 -5.96 6.98 13.69
C ALA A 95 -5.61 8.44 13.49
N PRO A 96 -5.81 9.29 14.52
CA PRO A 96 -5.44 10.70 14.45
C PRO A 96 -3.93 10.86 14.24
N ARG A 97 -3.57 11.94 13.58
CA ARG A 97 -2.18 12.30 13.27
C ARG A 97 -1.26 12.19 14.48
N THR A 98 -0.12 11.51 14.30
CA THR A 98 0.89 11.37 15.35
C THR A 98 2.17 12.18 15.08
N GLY A 99 2.44 12.51 13.82
CA GLY A 99 3.71 13.11 13.42
C GLY A 99 4.87 12.11 13.34
N ASN A 100 4.60 10.82 13.56
CA ASN A 100 5.64 9.79 13.56
C ASN A 100 6.13 9.48 12.15
N ASP A 101 7.42 9.13 12.04
CA ASP A 101 7.97 8.56 10.83
C ASP A 101 7.45 7.14 10.67
N LEU A 102 7.11 6.76 9.43
CA LEU A 102 6.51 5.48 9.12
C LEU A 102 7.41 4.69 8.18
N LYS A 103 7.45 3.38 8.42
CA LYS A 103 8.13 2.42 7.54
C LYS A 103 7.30 1.15 7.51
N MET A 104 6.95 0.70 6.31
CA MET A 104 6.20 -0.55 6.15
C MET A 104 6.82 -1.39 5.05
N THR A 105 7.16 -2.63 5.37
CA THR A 105 7.61 -3.60 4.37
C THR A 105 6.41 -4.34 3.79
N SER A 106 6.50 -4.70 2.52
CA SER A 106 5.45 -5.47 1.87
C SER A 106 6.00 -6.27 0.69
N ILE A 107 5.26 -7.30 0.31
CA ILE A 107 5.47 -8.06 -0.92
C ILE A 107 4.15 -8.05 -1.67
N THR A 108 4.20 -7.58 -2.91
CA THR A 108 3.01 -7.51 -3.76
C THR A 108 3.18 -8.41 -4.97
N ILE A 109 2.07 -8.94 -5.46
CA ILE A 109 2.01 -9.60 -6.77
C ILE A 109 1.01 -8.83 -7.60
N HIS A 110 1.44 -8.34 -8.75
CA HIS A 110 0.55 -7.72 -9.74
C HIS A 110 0.42 -8.62 -10.95
N ARG A 111 -0.79 -8.79 -11.45
CA ARG A 111 -1.04 -9.39 -12.75
C ARG A 111 -1.29 -8.30 -13.76
N ILE A 112 -0.71 -8.47 -14.94
CA ILE A 112 -0.77 -7.50 -16.04
C ILE A 112 -1.51 -8.13 -17.21
N ALA A 113 -2.44 -7.36 -17.79
CA ALA A 113 -3.14 -7.74 -19.01
C ALA A 113 -3.34 -6.50 -19.86
N ASN A 114 -3.13 -6.64 -21.18
CA ASN A 114 -3.28 -5.55 -22.14
C ASN A 114 -2.50 -4.28 -21.75
N GLY A 115 -1.31 -4.48 -21.19
CA GLY A 115 -0.43 -3.37 -20.80
C GLY A 115 -0.87 -2.61 -19.57
N LYS A 116 -1.76 -3.17 -18.75
CA LYS A 116 -2.28 -2.53 -17.55
C LYS A 116 -2.24 -3.48 -16.34
N LEU A 117 -2.12 -2.92 -15.16
CA LEU A 117 -2.27 -3.66 -13.91
C LEU A 117 -3.75 -3.97 -13.73
N VAL A 118 -4.09 -5.25 -13.60
CA VAL A 118 -5.49 -5.67 -13.51
C VAL A 118 -5.86 -6.37 -12.21
N GLU A 119 -4.85 -6.84 -11.46
CA GLU A 119 -5.09 -7.60 -10.23
C GLU A 119 -3.89 -7.51 -9.30
N LYS A 120 -4.14 -7.49 -8.00
CA LYS A 120 -3.08 -7.40 -7.00
C LYS A 120 -3.38 -8.26 -5.79
N TRP A 121 -2.35 -8.94 -5.31
CA TRP A 121 -2.29 -9.55 -3.97
C TRP A 121 -1.16 -8.89 -3.20
N ALA A 122 -1.32 -8.73 -1.89
CA ALA A 122 -0.26 -8.13 -1.08
C ALA A 122 -0.22 -8.72 0.32
N GLU A 123 1.00 -8.92 0.82
CA GLU A 123 1.25 -9.16 2.23
C GLU A 123 2.04 -7.98 2.76
N LYS A 124 1.50 -7.33 3.78
CA LYS A 124 2.06 -6.08 4.34
C LYS A 124 2.29 -6.25 5.82
N ASP A 125 3.31 -5.59 6.35
CA ASP A 125 3.51 -5.51 7.81
C ASP A 125 2.49 -4.56 8.44
N VAL A 126 1.23 -4.98 8.45
CA VAL A 126 0.15 -4.18 9.01
C VAL A 126 0.31 -3.99 10.52
N LEU A 127 0.78 -5.02 11.23
CA LEU A 127 1.00 -4.90 12.68
C LEU A 127 2.01 -3.79 12.99
N GLY A 128 3.15 -3.78 12.30
CA GLY A 128 4.15 -2.73 12.47
C GLY A 128 3.59 -1.35 12.16
N PHE A 129 2.80 -1.23 11.10
CA PHE A 129 2.15 0.01 10.74
C PHE A 129 1.18 0.50 11.82
N LEU A 130 0.31 -0.38 12.34
CA LEU A 130 -0.64 -0.02 13.39
C LEU A 130 0.04 0.41 14.69
N ILE A 131 1.18 -0.18 15.00
CA ILE A 131 1.99 0.24 16.15
C ILE A 131 2.53 1.67 15.92
N GLN A 132 3.07 1.92 14.74
CA GLN A 132 3.68 3.21 14.39
C GLN A 132 2.67 4.35 14.39
N ILE A 133 1.42 4.10 14.00
CA ILE A 133 0.36 5.12 14.01
C ILE A 133 -0.40 5.18 15.34
N GLY A 134 0.04 4.42 16.34
CA GLY A 134 -0.51 4.51 17.70
C GLY A 134 -1.84 3.79 17.92
N VAL A 135 -2.26 2.95 16.97
CA VAL A 135 -3.53 2.18 17.11
C VAL A 135 -3.35 0.96 17.99
N MET A 136 -2.16 0.37 17.98
CA MET A 136 -1.83 -0.81 18.79
C MET A 136 -0.53 -0.61 19.54
N PRO A 137 -0.43 -1.14 20.79
CA PRO A 137 0.84 -1.13 21.52
C PRO A 137 1.81 -2.16 20.92
N PRO A 138 3.13 -1.97 21.07
CA PRO A 138 4.10 -2.99 20.66
C PRO A 138 3.85 -4.33 21.33
N PRO A 139 4.17 -5.45 20.68
CA PRO A 139 4.04 -6.77 21.28
C PRO A 139 4.75 -6.85 22.64
N GLY A 140 4.09 -7.39 23.63
CA GLY A 140 4.61 -7.50 24.98
C GLY A 140 4.47 -6.25 25.84
N GLN A 141 4.01 -5.12 25.28
CA GLN A 141 3.82 -3.86 26.01
C GLN A 141 2.35 -3.50 26.23
N HIS A 142 1.44 -4.32 25.74
CA HIS A 142 0.02 -4.15 26.03
C HIS A 142 -0.25 -4.50 27.49
N GLU A 143 -1.18 -3.79 28.10
CA GLU A 143 -1.59 -4.11 29.46
C GLU A 143 -2.39 -5.41 29.49
N ALA A 144 -1.88 -6.39 30.24
CA ALA A 144 -2.60 -7.61 30.49
C ALA A 144 -3.46 -7.40 31.75
N PRO A 145 -4.79 -7.49 31.67
CA PRO A 145 -5.63 -7.30 32.85
C PRO A 145 -5.28 -8.19 34.01
N ILE A 146 -4.83 -9.37 33.71
CA ILE A 146 -4.47 -10.38 34.75
C ILE A 146 -3.29 -9.92 35.60
N ALA A 147 -2.32 -9.27 35.01
CA ALA A 147 -1.11 -8.83 35.69
C ALA A 147 -1.40 -7.82 36.80
N LYS A 148 -2.54 -7.16 36.72
CA LYS A 148 -2.93 -6.11 37.67
C LYS A 148 -3.70 -6.61 38.87
N THR A 149 -4.07 -7.87 38.88
CA THR A 149 -4.89 -8.45 39.95
C THR A 149 -4.08 -9.08 41.07
N THR A 150 -2.79 -9.14 40.91
CA THR A 150 -1.89 -9.76 41.88
C THR A 150 -1.34 -8.79 42.90
#